data_2d0debd017ab3881604310477812c08f
#
_entry.id   2d0debd017ab3881604310477812c08f
#
_cell.length_a   1.000
_cell.length_b   1.000
_cell.length_c   1.000
_cell.angle_alpha   90.00
_cell.angle_beta   90.00
_cell.angle_gamma   90.00
#
_symmetry.space_group_name_H-M   'P 1'
#
loop_
_entity.id
_entity.type
_entity.pdbx_description
1 polymer ?
#
loop_
_entity_poly.entity_id
_entity_poly.type
_entity_poly.pdbx_seq_one_letter_code
_entity_poly.pdbx_strand_id
1 'polypeptide(L)'
;IQTLASQVGITPSMLSQIERELANPSINTLKLISQALGVPLFLFFTDGDMGENAVVRKDSRKYIRTQKDGISTEYELLTPNANGSIEFMLQRFAPHSDSGSSVQFHIGEEVAYVLTGKLLLTLDKSQYCLTAGDSVRIPPMVSHIWENHSDEEAILIFAITPPSF
;
A
#
# COMPACT_ATOMS: atom_id res chain seq x y z
N ILE A 1 -0.36 -25.15 2.02
CA ILE A 1 1.02 -24.63 1.95
C ILE A 1 1.56 -24.72 0.52
N GLN A 2 1.61 -25.92 -0.13
CA GLN A 2 2.20 -26.10 -1.46
C GLN A 2 1.55 -25.19 -2.53
N THR A 3 0.23 -25.16 -2.59
CA THR A 3 -0.54 -24.35 -3.56
C THR A 3 -0.25 -22.86 -3.38
N LEU A 4 -0.31 -22.36 -2.14
CA LEU A 4 -0.05 -20.95 -1.83
C LEU A 4 1.40 -20.57 -2.13
N ALA A 5 2.36 -21.42 -1.74
CA ALA A 5 3.78 -21.18 -2.03
C ALA A 5 4.06 -21.08 -3.54
N SER A 6 3.42 -21.95 -4.34
CA SER A 6 3.51 -21.91 -5.81
C SER A 6 2.90 -20.62 -6.40
N GLN A 7 1.75 -20.17 -5.91
CA GLN A 7 1.12 -18.92 -6.36
C GLN A 7 1.95 -17.69 -6.05
N VAL A 8 2.62 -17.69 -4.90
CA VAL A 8 3.47 -16.58 -4.41
C VAL A 8 4.88 -16.61 -5.03
N GLY A 9 5.30 -17.75 -5.61
CA GLY A 9 6.63 -17.93 -6.17
C GLY A 9 7.73 -18.14 -5.11
N ILE A 10 7.37 -18.69 -3.94
CA ILE A 10 8.30 -19.04 -2.86
C ILE A 10 8.28 -20.55 -2.60
N THR A 11 9.27 -21.05 -1.85
CA THR A 11 9.27 -22.46 -1.47
C THR A 11 8.30 -22.76 -0.33
N PRO A 12 7.70 -23.98 -0.27
CA PRO A 12 6.87 -24.38 0.87
C PRO A 12 7.59 -24.27 2.23
N SER A 13 8.91 -24.51 2.22
CA SER A 13 9.73 -24.35 3.43
C SER A 13 9.81 -22.91 3.89
N MET A 14 9.97 -21.95 2.96
CA MET A 14 9.97 -20.52 3.28
C MET A 14 8.62 -20.08 3.81
N LEU A 15 7.52 -20.48 3.18
CA LEU A 15 6.17 -20.16 3.69
C LEU A 15 5.96 -20.71 5.11
N SER A 16 6.39 -21.95 5.36
CA SER A 16 6.30 -22.55 6.70
C SER A 16 7.18 -21.88 7.74
N GLN A 17 8.31 -21.29 7.35
CA GLN A 17 9.14 -20.49 8.25
C GLN A 17 8.47 -19.15 8.58
N ILE A 18 7.82 -18.51 7.61
CA ILE A 18 7.03 -17.29 7.81
C ILE A 18 5.88 -17.56 8.80
N GLU A 19 5.08 -18.62 8.58
CA GLU A 19 3.97 -19.00 9.46
C GLU A 19 4.42 -19.26 10.93
N ARG A 20 5.65 -19.70 11.11
CA ARG A 20 6.21 -19.97 12.45
C ARG A 20 7.05 -18.82 13.00
N GLU A 21 7.02 -17.67 12.35
CA GLU A 21 7.80 -16.47 12.75
C GLU A 21 9.32 -16.71 12.78
N LEU A 22 9.82 -17.68 12.02
CA LEU A 22 11.23 -18.02 11.92
C LEU A 22 11.94 -17.32 10.75
N ALA A 23 11.19 -16.63 9.90
CA ALA A 23 11.69 -15.82 8.80
C ALA A 23 10.94 -14.49 8.71
N ASN A 24 11.67 -13.42 8.39
CA ASN A 24 11.10 -12.12 8.10
C ASN A 24 10.93 -11.96 6.58
N PRO A 25 9.71 -12.10 6.03
CA PRO A 25 9.47 -11.91 4.61
C PRO A 25 9.59 -10.44 4.24
N SER A 26 9.96 -10.18 2.99
CA SER A 26 9.88 -8.82 2.45
C SER A 26 8.41 -8.38 2.34
N ILE A 27 8.17 -7.05 2.32
CA ILE A 27 6.82 -6.52 2.12
C ILE A 27 6.22 -6.99 0.79
N ASN A 28 7.05 -7.12 -0.25
CA ASN A 28 6.61 -7.69 -1.53
C ASN A 28 6.14 -9.14 -1.39
N THR A 29 6.86 -9.95 -0.61
CA THR A 29 6.45 -11.33 -0.33
C THR A 29 5.11 -11.34 0.42
N LEU A 30 4.93 -10.50 1.44
CA LEU A 30 3.67 -10.37 2.17
C LEU A 30 2.53 -9.89 1.25
N LYS A 31 2.79 -8.95 0.36
CA LYS A 31 1.81 -8.47 -0.63
C LYS A 31 1.36 -9.60 -1.56
N LEU A 32 2.29 -10.42 -2.06
CA LEU A 32 1.94 -11.58 -2.89
C LEU A 32 1.14 -12.62 -2.11
N ILE A 33 1.48 -12.86 -0.84
CA ILE A 33 0.73 -13.75 0.04
C ILE A 33 -0.69 -13.22 0.27
N SER A 34 -0.84 -11.91 0.57
CA SER A 34 -2.14 -11.27 0.79
C SER A 34 -3.04 -11.38 -0.45
N GLN A 35 -2.49 -11.11 -1.63
CA GLN A 35 -3.19 -11.25 -2.90
C GLN A 35 -3.63 -12.69 -3.16
N ALA A 36 -2.76 -13.66 -2.93
CA ALA A 36 -3.09 -15.09 -3.13
C ALA A 36 -4.13 -15.59 -2.13
N LEU A 37 -4.19 -15.01 -0.94
CA LEU A 37 -5.20 -15.33 0.08
C LEU A 37 -6.49 -14.51 -0.08
N GLY A 38 -6.50 -13.45 -0.91
CA GLY A 38 -7.63 -12.54 -1.07
C GLY A 38 -7.90 -11.71 0.19
N VAL A 39 -6.85 -11.37 0.96
CA VAL A 39 -6.96 -10.59 2.19
C VAL A 39 -6.10 -9.32 2.09
N PRO A 40 -6.52 -8.21 2.73
CA PRO A 40 -5.70 -6.99 2.77
C PRO A 40 -4.34 -7.22 3.43
N LEU A 41 -3.27 -6.64 2.89
CA LEU A 41 -1.90 -6.75 3.41
C LEU A 41 -1.80 -6.31 4.88
N PHE A 42 -2.52 -5.27 5.27
CA PHE A 42 -2.53 -4.76 6.65
C PHE A 42 -2.97 -5.77 7.69
N LEU A 43 -3.71 -6.83 7.31
CA LEU A 43 -4.07 -7.90 8.23
C LEU A 43 -2.86 -8.60 8.86
N PHE A 44 -1.74 -8.66 8.15
CA PHE A 44 -0.51 -9.25 8.69
C PHE A 44 0.20 -8.37 9.74
N PHE A 45 -0.25 -7.12 9.91
CA PHE A 45 0.33 -6.16 10.84
C PHE A 45 -0.66 -5.76 11.96
N THR A 46 -1.80 -6.44 12.06
CA THR A 46 -2.80 -6.17 13.08
C THR A 46 -2.84 -7.32 14.09
N ASP A 47 -2.71 -6.99 15.35
CA ASP A 47 -2.84 -7.95 16.48
C ASP A 47 -4.31 -8.33 16.70
N GLY A 48 -4.99 -8.90 15.72
CA GLY A 48 -6.33 -9.49 15.86
C GLY A 48 -7.42 -8.64 16.53
N ASP A 49 -7.09 -7.41 16.94
CA ASP A 49 -8.01 -6.52 17.61
C ASP A 49 -9.02 -5.97 16.59
N MET A 50 -10.12 -6.66 16.49
CA MET A 50 -11.33 -6.25 15.78
C MET A 50 -12.01 -5.12 16.56
N GLY A 51 -11.22 -4.09 16.93
CA GLY A 51 -11.66 -3.01 17.79
C GLY A 51 -13.00 -2.43 17.35
N GLU A 52 -13.94 -2.38 18.27
CA GLU A 52 -15.27 -1.75 18.13
C GLU A 52 -15.17 -0.23 17.87
N ASN A 53 -13.98 0.33 17.84
CA ASN A 53 -13.76 1.77 17.66
C ASN A 53 -13.90 2.17 16.20
N ALA A 54 -14.96 2.92 15.89
CA ALA A 54 -15.14 3.55 14.59
C ALA A 54 -14.14 4.70 14.29
N VAL A 55 -13.38 5.14 15.30
CA VAL A 55 -12.51 6.31 15.23
C VAL A 55 -11.04 5.91 15.34
N VAL A 56 -10.25 6.36 14.36
CA VAL A 56 -8.78 6.27 14.40
C VAL A 56 -8.22 7.65 14.76
N ARG A 57 -7.50 7.72 15.87
CA ARG A 57 -6.79 8.95 16.25
C ARG A 57 -5.42 8.99 15.56
N LYS A 58 -4.96 10.19 15.23
CA LYS A 58 -3.69 10.41 14.52
C LYS A 58 -2.54 9.63 15.18
N ASP A 59 -2.44 9.68 16.50
CA ASP A 59 -1.32 9.11 17.25
C ASP A 59 -1.43 7.57 17.47
N SER A 60 -2.55 6.96 17.04
CA SER A 60 -2.78 5.51 17.12
C SER A 60 -2.96 4.83 15.76
N ARG A 61 -2.60 5.53 14.67
CA ARG A 61 -2.62 4.94 13.33
C ARG A 61 -1.61 3.81 13.21
N LYS A 62 -2.00 2.75 12.56
CA LYS A 62 -1.10 1.69 12.13
C LYS A 62 -0.40 2.13 10.85
N TYR A 63 0.89 1.83 10.72
CA TYR A 63 1.66 2.22 9.55
C TYR A 63 2.59 1.09 9.09
N ILE A 64 2.88 1.10 7.80
CA ILE A 64 3.92 0.28 7.17
C ILE A 64 4.96 1.25 6.61
N ARG A 65 6.22 1.02 6.97
CA ARG A 65 7.33 1.75 6.38
C ARG A 65 8.13 0.81 5.49
N THR A 66 8.28 1.18 4.24
CA THR A 66 9.15 0.48 3.30
C THR A 66 10.41 1.31 3.09
N GLN A 67 11.55 0.64 2.99
CA GLN A 67 12.81 1.28 2.66
C GLN A 67 13.46 0.53 1.50
N LYS A 68 13.77 1.25 0.43
CA LYS A 68 14.45 0.71 -0.74
C LYS A 68 15.44 1.74 -1.27
N ASP A 69 16.69 1.32 -1.51
CA ASP A 69 17.77 2.15 -2.07
C ASP A 69 17.96 3.49 -1.31
N GLY A 70 17.75 3.48 0.03
CA GLY A 70 17.81 4.66 0.90
C GLY A 70 16.55 5.52 0.91
N ILE A 71 15.57 5.22 0.07
CA ILE A 71 14.29 5.94 0.00
C ILE A 71 13.28 5.25 0.90
N SER A 72 12.59 6.02 1.74
CA SER A 72 11.55 5.53 2.66
C SER A 72 10.18 5.98 2.18
N THR A 73 9.29 5.02 2.01
CA THR A 73 7.86 5.28 1.79
C THR A 73 7.07 4.82 2.99
N GLU A 74 6.18 5.65 3.50
CA GLU A 74 5.35 5.36 4.66
C GLU A 74 3.88 5.39 4.28
N TYR A 75 3.16 4.31 4.65
CA TYR A 75 1.72 4.17 4.50
C TYR A 75 1.08 4.14 5.88
N GLU A 76 0.12 5.02 6.14
CA GLU A 76 -0.68 5.05 7.37
C GLU A 76 -2.09 4.55 7.07
N LEU A 77 -2.60 3.59 7.85
CA LEU A 77 -3.98 3.15 7.76
C LEU A 77 -4.90 4.17 8.44
N LEU A 78 -5.86 4.71 7.71
CA LEU A 78 -6.83 5.71 8.19
C LEU A 78 -8.15 5.10 8.68
N THR A 79 -8.33 3.78 8.53
CA THR A 79 -9.43 3.01 9.09
C THR A 79 -8.99 2.27 10.36
N PRO A 80 -9.91 1.93 11.28
CA PRO A 80 -9.57 1.21 12.52
C PRO A 80 -8.90 -0.13 12.28
N ASN A 81 -9.26 -0.78 11.18
CA ASN A 81 -8.71 -2.08 10.74
C ASN A 81 -8.78 -2.19 9.23
N ALA A 82 -8.21 -3.25 8.69
CA ALA A 82 -8.19 -3.56 7.26
C ALA A 82 -9.31 -4.51 6.81
N ASN A 83 -10.29 -4.81 7.68
CA ASN A 83 -11.35 -5.79 7.39
C ASN A 83 -12.56 -5.19 6.68
N GLY A 84 -12.54 -3.90 6.38
CA GLY A 84 -13.61 -3.19 5.68
C GLY A 84 -13.60 -3.45 4.17
N SER A 85 -14.65 -2.98 3.50
CA SER A 85 -14.75 -2.99 2.04
C SER A 85 -13.97 -1.84 1.37
N ILE A 86 -13.45 -0.92 2.15
CA ILE A 86 -12.68 0.23 1.70
C ILE A 86 -11.34 0.23 2.43
N GLU A 87 -10.27 0.22 1.67
CA GLU A 87 -8.94 0.52 2.15
C GLU A 87 -8.73 2.03 2.04
N PHE A 88 -8.49 2.69 3.18
CA PHE A 88 -8.32 4.14 3.23
C PHE A 88 -7.00 4.47 3.90
N MET A 89 -6.10 5.11 3.15
CA MET A 89 -4.71 5.25 3.52
C MET A 89 -4.17 6.66 3.26
N LEU A 90 -3.11 6.99 3.98
CA LEU A 90 -2.26 8.14 3.73
C LEU A 90 -0.86 7.62 3.39
N GLN A 91 -0.30 8.14 2.31
CA GLN A 91 1.06 7.84 1.87
C GLN A 91 1.92 9.11 1.91
N ARG A 92 3.13 8.97 2.48
CA ARG A 92 4.14 10.04 2.49
C ARG A 92 5.24 9.72 1.49
N PHE A 93 5.55 10.71 0.70
CA PHE A 93 6.63 10.67 -0.28
C PHE A 93 7.74 11.62 0.16
N ALA A 94 8.87 11.07 0.55
CA ALA A 94 10.07 11.87 0.77
C ALA A 94 10.47 12.63 -0.52
N PRO A 95 11.27 13.69 -0.43
CA PRO A 95 11.88 14.29 -1.61
C PRO A 95 12.54 13.25 -2.51
N HIS A 96 12.36 13.35 -3.82
CA HIS A 96 12.96 12.47 -4.85
C HIS A 96 12.68 10.97 -4.62
N SER A 97 11.44 10.64 -4.22
CA SER A 97 10.99 9.27 -3.99
C SER A 97 9.85 8.86 -4.91
N ASP A 98 9.54 7.59 -4.94
CA ASP A 98 8.43 7.02 -5.70
C ASP A 98 7.61 6.03 -4.86
N SER A 99 6.46 5.58 -5.40
CA SER A 99 5.60 4.58 -4.76
C SER A 99 6.15 3.15 -4.81
N GLY A 100 7.35 2.96 -5.35
CA GLY A 100 8.03 1.67 -5.49
C GLY A 100 8.49 1.43 -6.93
N SER A 101 9.56 0.69 -7.10
CA SER A 101 10.24 0.46 -8.39
C SER A 101 9.50 -0.45 -9.37
N SER A 102 8.32 -0.92 -9.04
CA SER A 102 7.45 -1.68 -9.94
C SER A 102 6.15 -0.92 -10.15
N VAL A 103 5.72 -0.86 -11.41
CA VAL A 103 4.40 -0.38 -11.77
C VAL A 103 3.36 -1.10 -10.93
N GLN A 104 2.54 -0.35 -10.21
CA GLN A 104 1.47 -0.90 -9.39
C GLN A 104 0.22 -1.08 -10.24
N PHE A 105 -0.53 -2.11 -9.95
CA PHE A 105 -1.90 -2.31 -10.42
C PHE A 105 -2.66 -3.11 -9.38
N HIS A 106 -3.95 -2.86 -9.25
CA HIS A 106 -4.81 -3.53 -8.29
C HIS A 106 -6.19 -3.80 -8.89
N ILE A 107 -6.91 -4.74 -8.27
CA ILE A 107 -8.26 -5.16 -8.71
C ILE A 107 -9.29 -4.07 -8.39
N GLY A 108 -9.07 -3.33 -7.29
CA GLY A 108 -9.99 -2.29 -6.83
C GLY A 108 -9.89 -1.01 -7.67
N GLU A 109 -10.98 -0.24 -7.66
CA GLU A 109 -10.96 1.15 -8.08
C GLU A 109 -10.33 2.00 -6.99
N GLU A 110 -9.43 2.91 -7.36
CA GLU A 110 -8.80 3.86 -6.45
C GLU A 110 -9.29 5.28 -6.72
N VAL A 111 -9.48 6.03 -5.65
CA VAL A 111 -9.56 7.50 -5.70
C VAL A 111 -8.48 8.07 -4.80
N ALA A 112 -7.75 9.06 -5.32
CA ALA A 112 -6.65 9.69 -4.60
C ALA A 112 -6.78 11.21 -4.60
N TYR A 113 -6.26 11.83 -3.54
CA TYR A 113 -6.25 13.27 -3.33
C TYR A 113 -4.90 13.72 -2.80
N VAL A 114 -4.27 14.67 -3.47
CA VAL A 114 -3.00 15.26 -3.02
C VAL A 114 -3.29 16.24 -1.89
N LEU A 115 -2.87 15.89 -0.68
CA LEU A 115 -3.08 16.71 0.52
C LEU A 115 -2.07 17.85 0.61
N THR A 116 -0.80 17.55 0.35
CA THR A 116 0.30 18.53 0.35
C THR A 116 1.33 18.19 -0.72
N GLY A 117 2.08 19.19 -1.16
CA GLY A 117 3.17 19.03 -2.10
C GLY A 117 2.71 18.86 -3.54
N LYS A 118 3.55 18.19 -4.32
CA LYS A 118 3.37 17.97 -5.75
C LYS A 118 3.81 16.56 -6.13
N LEU A 119 3.01 15.86 -6.88
CA LEU A 119 3.27 14.49 -7.32
C LEU A 119 3.11 14.37 -8.84
N LEU A 120 3.98 13.58 -9.45
CA LEU A 120 3.80 13.10 -10.81
C LEU A 120 3.11 11.73 -10.74
N LEU A 121 1.96 11.61 -11.38
CA LEU A 121 1.28 10.34 -11.61
C LEU A 121 1.52 9.89 -13.04
N THR A 122 2.15 8.75 -13.22
CA THR A 122 2.14 8.04 -14.50
C THR A 122 1.01 7.01 -14.46
N LEU A 123 -0.01 7.18 -15.30
CA LEU A 123 -1.18 6.33 -15.40
C LEU A 123 -1.20 5.71 -16.81
N ASP A 124 -0.91 4.42 -16.90
CA ASP A 124 -0.64 3.70 -18.14
C ASP A 124 0.46 4.41 -18.95
N LYS A 125 0.10 5.11 -20.02
CA LYS A 125 1.02 5.86 -20.90
C LYS A 125 0.97 7.38 -20.72
N SER A 126 0.10 7.88 -19.84
CA SER A 126 -0.14 9.29 -19.62
C SER A 126 0.47 9.77 -18.33
N GLN A 127 1.01 10.98 -18.34
CA GLN A 127 1.58 11.60 -17.14
C GLN A 127 0.77 12.83 -16.72
N TYR A 128 0.53 12.93 -15.42
CA TYR A 128 -0.22 14.02 -14.80
C TYR A 128 0.59 14.60 -13.65
N CYS A 129 0.83 15.89 -13.69
CA CYS A 129 1.42 16.60 -12.57
C CYS A 129 0.29 17.13 -11.70
N LEU A 130 0.17 16.59 -10.48
CA LEU A 130 -0.86 16.91 -9.51
C LEU A 130 -0.27 17.72 -8.36
N THR A 131 -1.03 18.70 -7.89
CA THR A 131 -0.67 19.58 -6.77
C THR A 131 -1.68 19.46 -5.65
N ALA A 132 -1.36 20.00 -4.48
CA ALA A 132 -2.29 20.01 -3.34
C ALA A 132 -3.67 20.54 -3.75
N GLY A 133 -4.72 19.77 -3.46
CA GLY A 133 -6.10 20.02 -3.85
C GLY A 133 -6.58 19.23 -5.07
N ASP A 134 -5.66 18.67 -5.86
CA ASP A 134 -6.04 17.85 -7.01
C ASP A 134 -6.44 16.44 -6.58
N SER A 135 -7.35 15.84 -7.36
CA SER A 135 -7.80 14.47 -7.17
C SER A 135 -7.80 13.70 -8.47
N VAL A 136 -7.71 12.39 -8.37
CA VAL A 136 -7.73 11.47 -9.50
C VAL A 136 -8.51 10.21 -9.17
N ARG A 137 -9.12 9.63 -10.19
CA ARG A 137 -9.69 8.27 -10.16
C ARG A 137 -8.82 7.35 -11.00
N ILE A 138 -8.39 6.26 -10.42
CA ILE A 138 -7.62 5.21 -11.10
C ILE A 138 -8.54 3.99 -11.26
N PRO A 139 -8.88 3.61 -12.51
CA PRO A 139 -9.73 2.46 -12.76
C PRO A 139 -9.04 1.14 -12.35
N PRO A 140 -9.83 0.07 -12.09
CA PRO A 140 -9.30 -1.26 -11.85
C PRO A 140 -8.32 -1.72 -12.92
N MET A 141 -7.26 -2.40 -12.52
CA MET A 141 -6.25 -3.02 -13.38
C MET A 141 -5.46 -2.04 -14.26
N VAL A 142 -5.57 -0.74 -14.04
CA VAL A 142 -4.74 0.26 -14.74
C VAL A 142 -3.41 0.41 -14.02
N SER A 143 -2.33 0.28 -14.79
CA SER A 143 -0.98 0.43 -14.27
C SER A 143 -0.69 1.88 -13.90
N HIS A 144 -0.09 2.11 -12.74
CA HIS A 144 0.24 3.45 -12.27
C HIS A 144 1.49 3.47 -11.39
N ILE A 145 2.10 4.64 -11.32
CA ILE A 145 3.21 4.94 -10.42
C ILE A 145 3.12 6.40 -9.98
N TRP A 146 3.38 6.63 -8.70
CA TRP A 146 3.47 7.96 -8.12
C TRP A 146 4.91 8.32 -7.83
N GLU A 147 5.32 9.54 -8.16
CA GLU A 147 6.69 10.02 -8.01
C GLU A 147 6.68 11.43 -7.41
N ASN A 148 7.57 11.65 -6.46
CA ASN A 148 7.86 12.98 -5.92
C ASN A 148 9.22 13.45 -6.46
N HIS A 149 9.20 14.33 -7.43
CA HIS A 149 10.41 14.92 -8.03
C HIS A 149 10.81 16.25 -7.39
N SER A 150 10.11 16.68 -6.32
CA SER A 150 10.38 17.94 -5.63
C SER A 150 11.36 17.78 -4.46
N ASP A 151 11.87 18.89 -3.95
CA ASP A 151 12.74 18.95 -2.76
C ASP A 151 11.94 18.94 -1.45
N GLU A 152 10.60 18.86 -1.51
CA GLU A 152 9.71 18.86 -0.36
C GLU A 152 8.94 17.54 -0.25
N GLU A 153 8.50 17.20 0.97
CA GLU A 153 7.61 16.05 1.20
C GLU A 153 6.25 16.27 0.51
N ALA A 154 5.73 15.26 -0.12
CA ALA A 154 4.36 15.24 -0.62
C ALA A 154 3.53 14.19 0.13
N ILE A 155 2.23 14.49 0.33
CA ILE A 155 1.29 13.62 1.03
C ILE A 155 0.09 13.37 0.14
N LEU A 156 -0.20 12.08 -0.05
CA LEU A 156 -1.35 11.57 -0.77
C LEU A 156 -2.30 10.88 0.19
N ILE A 157 -3.60 11.10 0.05
CA ILE A 157 -4.64 10.28 0.67
C ILE A 157 -5.33 9.51 -0.44
N PHE A 158 -5.56 8.22 -0.25
CA PHE A 158 -6.26 7.40 -1.23
C PHE A 158 -7.20 6.38 -0.59
N ALA A 159 -8.21 6.00 -1.35
CA ALA A 159 -9.14 4.94 -0.99
C ALA A 159 -9.28 3.94 -2.14
N ILE A 160 -9.23 2.65 -1.82
CA ILE A 160 -9.36 1.55 -2.79
C ILE A 160 -10.52 0.65 -2.38
N THR A 161 -11.34 0.25 -3.33
CA THR A 161 -12.41 -0.73 -3.13
C THR A 161 -12.55 -1.67 -4.33
N PRO A 162 -12.56 -3.03 -4.15
CA PRO A 162 -12.21 -3.72 -2.89
C PRO A 162 -10.75 -3.49 -2.49
N PRO A 163 -10.40 -3.68 -1.21
CA PRO A 163 -9.02 -3.56 -0.72
C PRO A 163 -8.05 -4.44 -1.49
N SER A 164 -6.85 -3.93 -1.75
CA SER A 164 -5.84 -4.64 -2.55
C SER A 164 -4.40 -4.40 -2.09
N PHE A 165 -4.21 -3.69 -0.99
CA PHE A 165 -2.89 -3.41 -0.42
C PHE A 165 -2.57 -4.35 0.73
#